data_0cde121c572797a0af8c4833c165785d
#
_entry.id   0cde121c572797a0af8c4833c165785d
#
_cell.length_a   1.000
_cell.length_b   1.000
_cell.length_c   1.000
_cell.angle_alpha   90.00
_cell.angle_beta   90.00
_cell.angle_gamma   90.00
#
_symmetry.space_group_name_H-M   'P 1'
#
loop_
_entity.id
_entity.type
_entity.pdbx_description
1 polymer ?
#
loop_
_entity_poly.entity_id
_entity_poly.type
_entity_poly.pdbx_seq_one_letter_code
_entity_poly.pdbx_strand_id
1 'polypeptide(L)'
;MDQGVIDYITNIFDIPKLTQQVSAVQMPLPLSRLAEIPLDGSVNQCQGFCYNSKKDVFALACINSDNTKQIIYEINPKTFTVVAKYEYSYKSLLGHMNTLTYNSVNNRYYTTNAVVNGYNLTPIEADSMIVEAPIKLKEKVFNFAYDKVRNDTYSLRTLSYA
;
A
#
# COMPACT_ATOMS: atom_id res chain seq x y z
N MET A 1 -8.37 7.14 25.16
CA MET A 1 -8.69 6.15 24.11
C MET A 1 -9.73 5.22 24.70
N ASP A 2 -10.83 4.99 24.02
CA ASP A 2 -11.92 4.15 24.52
C ASP A 2 -11.44 2.68 24.65
N GLN A 3 -11.77 2.01 25.75
CA GLN A 3 -11.37 0.62 26.01
C GLN A 3 -11.92 -0.32 24.92
N GLY A 4 -13.09 -0.06 24.40
CA GLY A 4 -13.68 -0.82 23.31
C GLY A 4 -12.85 -0.81 22.01
N VAL A 5 -12.19 0.31 21.70
CA VAL A 5 -11.29 0.43 20.54
C VAL A 5 -10.01 -0.38 20.76
N ILE A 6 -9.48 -0.37 21.99
CA ILE A 6 -8.28 -1.15 22.33
C ILE A 6 -8.58 -2.65 22.23
N ASP A 7 -9.70 -3.10 22.78
CA ASP A 7 -10.10 -4.51 22.75
C ASP A 7 -10.36 -4.98 21.30
N TYR A 8 -10.96 -4.12 20.47
CA TYR A 8 -11.20 -4.42 19.06
C TYR A 8 -9.88 -4.60 18.29
N ILE A 9 -8.91 -3.69 18.46
CA ILE A 9 -7.60 -3.78 17.82
C ILE A 9 -6.85 -5.02 18.30
N THR A 10 -6.87 -5.30 19.59
CA THR A 10 -6.18 -6.46 20.19
C THR A 10 -6.75 -7.79 19.67
N ASN A 11 -8.07 -7.86 19.48
CA ASN A 11 -8.73 -9.07 18.98
C ASN A 11 -8.50 -9.31 17.48
N ILE A 12 -8.42 -8.24 16.68
CA ILE A 12 -8.18 -8.37 15.23
C ILE A 12 -6.74 -8.80 14.92
N PHE A 13 -5.76 -8.28 15.66
CA PHE A 13 -4.35 -8.48 15.34
C PHE A 13 -3.70 -9.58 16.18
N ASP A 14 -4.47 -10.24 17.08
CA ASP A 14 -3.92 -11.24 18.02
C ASP A 14 -2.61 -10.75 18.67
N ILE A 15 -2.57 -9.44 18.93
CA ILE A 15 -1.45 -8.80 19.60
C ILE A 15 -1.51 -9.34 21.03
N PRO A 16 -0.51 -10.12 21.49
CA PRO A 16 -0.49 -10.60 22.88
C PRO A 16 -0.70 -9.37 23.74
N LYS A 17 -1.71 -9.42 24.62
CA LYS A 17 -2.17 -8.31 25.44
C LYS A 17 -1.03 -7.35 25.71
N LEU A 18 -0.99 -6.24 25.02
CA LEU A 18 -0.17 -5.07 25.37
C LEU A 18 -0.74 -4.55 26.69
N THR A 19 -0.67 -5.46 27.69
CA THR A 19 -1.08 -5.19 29.03
C THR A 19 -0.16 -4.09 29.53
N GLN A 20 -0.73 -2.92 29.66
CA GLN A 20 -0.41 -1.96 30.73
C GLN A 20 0.92 -1.22 30.70
N GLN A 21 1.69 -1.20 29.66
CA GLN A 21 2.88 -0.34 29.60
C GLN A 21 2.96 0.55 28.36
N VAL A 22 1.85 0.98 27.83
CA VAL A 22 1.83 2.26 27.13
C VAL A 22 1.50 3.36 28.16
N SER A 23 2.13 3.31 29.30
CA SER A 23 2.46 4.56 30.00
C SER A 23 3.36 5.29 29.05
N ALA A 24 2.83 6.36 28.46
CA ALA A 24 3.43 7.33 27.59
C ALA A 24 4.97 7.38 27.67
N VAL A 25 5.65 6.40 27.09
CA VAL A 25 7.00 6.63 26.65
C VAL A 25 6.82 7.52 25.44
N GLN A 26 6.65 8.81 25.67
CA GLN A 26 7.00 9.83 24.71
C GLN A 26 8.51 9.68 24.45
N MET A 27 8.88 8.61 23.76
CA MET A 27 10.11 8.65 23.01
C MET A 27 9.77 9.46 21.78
N PRO A 28 10.29 10.68 21.64
CA PRO A 28 10.42 11.27 20.33
C PRO A 28 11.32 10.28 19.59
N LEU A 29 10.72 9.38 18.77
CA LEU A 29 11.49 8.63 17.80
C LEU A 29 12.18 9.70 16.96
N PRO A 30 13.52 9.81 17.00
CA PRO A 30 14.20 10.77 16.16
C PRO A 30 13.89 10.36 14.71
N LEU A 31 12.93 11.06 14.10
CA LEU A 31 12.65 10.91 12.68
C LEU A 31 13.85 11.50 11.95
N SER A 32 14.75 10.64 11.51
CA SER A 32 15.83 11.05 10.62
C SER A 32 15.39 10.84 9.18
N ARG A 33 15.57 11.84 8.34
CA ARG A 33 15.41 11.74 6.90
C ARG A 33 16.51 10.82 6.37
N LEU A 34 16.14 9.64 5.87
CA LEU A 34 17.10 8.67 5.33
C LEU A 34 17.58 9.07 3.93
N ALA A 35 16.65 9.49 3.08
CA ALA A 35 16.94 9.87 1.70
C ALA A 35 15.87 10.78 1.11
N GLU A 36 16.21 11.42 0.01
CA GLU A 36 15.29 12.08 -0.90
C GLU A 36 15.38 11.36 -2.25
N ILE A 37 14.23 10.91 -2.76
CA ILE A 37 14.17 10.18 -4.01
C ILE A 37 13.67 11.14 -5.07
N PRO A 38 14.51 11.55 -6.05
CA PRO A 38 14.09 12.42 -7.11
C PRO A 38 13.16 11.68 -8.07
N LEU A 39 11.87 11.96 -7.97
CA LEU A 39 10.86 11.49 -8.92
C LEU A 39 10.71 12.52 -10.05
N ASP A 40 10.24 12.06 -11.22
CA ASP A 40 9.92 13.02 -12.28
C ASP A 40 8.70 13.88 -11.88
N GLY A 41 8.69 15.16 -12.29
CA GLY A 41 7.65 16.11 -11.91
C GLY A 41 6.28 15.86 -12.55
N SER A 42 6.11 14.74 -13.28
CA SER A 42 4.83 14.40 -13.92
C SER A 42 3.81 13.78 -12.96
N VAL A 43 4.25 13.39 -11.75
CA VAL A 43 3.41 12.90 -10.65
C VAL A 43 3.74 13.66 -9.37
N ASN A 44 2.74 13.87 -8.52
CA ASN A 44 2.89 14.70 -7.32
C ASN A 44 2.22 14.10 -6.07
N GLN A 45 1.64 12.92 -6.18
CA GLN A 45 0.99 12.23 -5.08
C GLN A 45 1.51 10.80 -4.98
N CYS A 46 2.11 10.46 -3.84
CA CYS A 46 2.49 9.09 -3.51
C CYS A 46 1.34 8.43 -2.76
N GLN A 47 0.80 7.34 -3.30
CA GLN A 47 -0.41 6.69 -2.82
C GLN A 47 -0.15 5.35 -2.12
N GLY A 48 0.88 4.63 -2.54
CA GLY A 48 1.18 3.31 -2.00
C GLY A 48 2.67 3.01 -2.00
N PHE A 49 3.09 2.20 -1.03
CA PHE A 49 4.48 1.81 -0.86
C PHE A 49 4.55 0.39 -0.31
N CYS A 50 5.41 -0.44 -0.89
CA CYS A 50 5.69 -1.77 -0.36
C CYS A 50 7.12 -2.23 -0.70
N TYR A 51 7.56 -3.31 -0.05
CA TYR A 51 8.80 -3.98 -0.36
C TYR A 51 8.54 -5.27 -1.14
N ASN A 52 9.17 -5.39 -2.31
CA ASN A 52 9.19 -6.63 -3.09
C ASN A 52 10.43 -7.44 -2.69
N SER A 53 10.21 -8.46 -1.87
CA SER A 53 11.29 -9.28 -1.33
C SER A 53 11.95 -10.20 -2.36
N LYS A 54 11.31 -10.46 -3.50
CA LYS A 54 11.87 -11.30 -4.57
C LYS A 54 12.88 -10.52 -5.42
N LYS A 55 12.56 -9.26 -5.72
CA LYS A 55 13.42 -8.36 -6.50
C LYS A 55 14.40 -7.56 -5.65
N ASP A 56 14.25 -7.56 -4.32
CA ASP A 56 14.97 -6.69 -3.38
C ASP A 56 14.82 -5.20 -3.74
N VAL A 57 13.59 -4.74 -3.93
CA VAL A 57 13.28 -3.34 -4.24
C VAL A 57 12.11 -2.82 -3.40
N PHE A 58 12.10 -1.51 -3.15
CA PHE A 58 10.88 -0.83 -2.76
C PHE A 58 10.07 -0.49 -4.01
N ALA A 59 8.76 -0.70 -3.96
CA ALA A 59 7.84 -0.25 -4.99
C ALA A 59 7.01 0.92 -4.46
N LEU A 60 6.98 2.03 -5.20
CA LEU A 60 6.27 3.26 -4.86
C LEU A 60 5.27 3.60 -5.96
N ALA A 61 3.98 3.62 -5.61
CA ALA A 61 2.90 4.00 -6.50
C ALA A 61 2.64 5.49 -6.41
N CYS A 62 2.70 6.19 -7.54
CA CYS A 62 2.48 7.63 -7.65
C CYS A 62 1.46 7.97 -8.72
N ILE A 63 0.72 9.05 -8.51
CA ILE A 63 -0.24 9.60 -9.48
C ILE A 63 -0.05 11.11 -9.62
N ASN A 64 -0.63 11.68 -10.67
CA ASN A 64 -0.82 13.13 -10.78
C ASN A 64 -2.20 13.54 -10.21
N SER A 65 -2.39 14.83 -9.98
CA SER A 65 -3.57 15.37 -9.29
C SER A 65 -4.90 15.08 -9.98
N ASP A 66 -4.90 14.92 -11.29
CA ASP A 66 -6.10 14.65 -12.10
C ASP A 66 -6.30 13.15 -12.41
N ASN A 67 -5.47 12.28 -11.86
CA ASN A 67 -5.48 10.84 -12.08
C ASN A 67 -5.29 10.36 -13.53
N THR A 68 -4.76 11.20 -14.38
CA THR A 68 -4.53 10.84 -15.79
C THR A 68 -3.23 10.06 -16.02
N LYS A 69 -2.36 10.05 -15.01
CA LYS A 69 -1.06 9.40 -15.06
C LYS A 69 -0.81 8.62 -13.78
N GLN A 70 -0.43 7.35 -13.93
CA GLN A 70 -0.02 6.49 -12.85
C GLN A 70 1.39 5.98 -13.12
N ILE A 71 2.25 5.98 -12.11
CA ILE A 71 3.62 5.47 -12.20
C ILE A 71 3.91 4.59 -11.00
N ILE A 72 4.53 3.44 -11.26
CA ILE A 72 5.17 2.64 -10.22
C ILE A 72 6.67 2.75 -10.42
N TYR A 73 7.37 3.23 -9.38
CA TYR A 73 8.84 3.25 -9.33
C TYR A 73 9.33 2.05 -8.55
N GLU A 74 10.35 1.38 -9.06
CA GLU A 74 11.17 0.46 -8.27
C GLU A 74 12.44 1.18 -7.81
N ILE A 75 12.75 1.07 -6.53
CA ILE A 75 13.78 1.84 -5.85
C ILE A 75 14.71 0.86 -5.13
N ASN A 76 16.01 1.01 -5.34
CA ASN A 76 17.00 0.22 -4.63
C ASN A 76 16.98 0.56 -3.12
N PRO A 77 16.79 -0.41 -2.21
CA PRO A 77 16.64 -0.14 -0.78
C PRO A 77 17.92 0.30 -0.08
N LYS A 78 19.10 0.11 -0.72
CA LYS A 78 20.42 0.48 -0.15
C LYS A 78 20.88 1.87 -0.60
N THR A 79 20.64 2.19 -1.87
CA THR A 79 21.11 3.46 -2.47
C THR A 79 20.00 4.50 -2.58
N PHE A 80 18.73 4.10 -2.41
CA PHE A 80 17.54 4.93 -2.60
C PHE A 80 17.44 5.55 -4.01
N THR A 81 18.04 4.90 -4.99
CA THR A 81 17.95 5.33 -6.40
C THR A 81 16.82 4.60 -7.11
N VAL A 82 16.15 5.29 -8.04
CA VAL A 82 15.17 4.67 -8.94
C VAL A 82 15.90 3.73 -9.90
N VAL A 83 15.54 2.45 -9.89
CA VAL A 83 16.11 1.42 -10.77
C VAL A 83 15.18 1.05 -11.92
N ALA A 84 13.89 1.28 -11.77
CA ALA A 84 12.90 1.09 -12.83
C ALA A 84 11.72 2.04 -12.65
N LYS A 85 11.05 2.37 -13.77
CA LYS A 85 9.88 3.22 -13.84
C LYS A 85 8.87 2.59 -14.79
N TYR A 86 7.65 2.38 -14.33
CA TYR A 86 6.56 1.82 -15.12
C TYR A 86 5.41 2.81 -15.16
N GLU A 87 5.11 3.30 -16.36
CA GLU A 87 4.10 4.32 -16.59
C GLU A 87 2.84 3.70 -17.17
N TYR A 88 1.70 4.06 -16.60
CA TYR A 88 0.38 3.59 -17.02
C TYR A 88 -0.49 4.78 -17.42
N SER A 89 -1.30 4.58 -18.43
CA SER A 89 -2.21 5.62 -18.92
C SER A 89 -3.49 5.68 -18.08
N TYR A 90 -4.22 6.79 -18.22
CA TYR A 90 -5.55 7.00 -17.63
C TYR A 90 -6.54 5.85 -17.86
N LYS A 91 -6.42 5.14 -18.97
CA LYS A 91 -7.26 3.97 -19.28
C LYS A 91 -6.82 2.70 -18.55
N SER A 92 -5.76 2.76 -17.76
CA SER A 92 -5.33 1.62 -16.97
C SER A 92 -6.37 1.29 -15.90
N LEU A 93 -6.45 0.01 -15.53
CA LEU A 93 -7.36 -0.47 -14.50
C LEU A 93 -6.89 -0.11 -13.07
N LEU A 94 -5.78 0.62 -12.93
CA LEU A 94 -5.16 0.97 -11.65
C LEU A 94 -5.90 2.09 -10.92
N GLY A 95 -6.47 3.05 -11.68
CA GLY A 95 -7.20 4.18 -11.13
C GLY A 95 -6.35 5.02 -10.16
N HIS A 96 -6.86 5.25 -8.96
CA HIS A 96 -6.21 6.12 -7.97
C HIS A 96 -5.04 5.46 -7.21
N MET A 97 -4.86 4.14 -7.34
CA MET A 97 -3.81 3.36 -6.63
C MET A 97 -3.72 3.68 -5.13
N ASN A 98 -4.85 3.68 -4.41
CA ASN A 98 -4.91 4.11 -3.00
C ASN A 98 -3.99 3.33 -2.04
N THR A 99 -3.47 2.20 -2.48
CA THR A 99 -2.48 1.40 -1.77
C THR A 99 -1.63 0.61 -2.75
N LEU A 100 -0.50 0.13 -2.30
CA LEU A 100 0.30 -0.87 -3.00
C LEU A 100 0.80 -1.89 -2.00
N THR A 101 0.60 -3.17 -2.27
CA THR A 101 1.18 -4.25 -1.46
C THR A 101 1.72 -5.34 -2.36
N TYR A 102 2.69 -6.09 -1.85
CA TYR A 102 3.32 -7.19 -2.59
C TYR A 102 3.00 -8.53 -1.91
N ASN A 103 2.47 -9.47 -2.68
CA ASN A 103 2.27 -10.85 -2.27
C ASN A 103 3.40 -11.71 -2.85
N SER A 104 4.30 -12.17 -1.98
CA SER A 104 5.47 -12.96 -2.37
C SER A 104 5.14 -14.42 -2.77
N VAL A 105 3.95 -14.92 -2.40
CA VAL A 105 3.54 -16.29 -2.73
C VAL A 105 3.16 -16.40 -4.20
N ASN A 106 2.40 -15.43 -4.72
CA ASN A 106 1.96 -15.45 -6.12
C ASN A 106 2.69 -14.44 -7.01
N ASN A 107 3.70 -13.73 -6.47
CA ASN A 107 4.53 -12.75 -7.17
C ASN A 107 3.72 -11.63 -7.83
N ARG A 108 2.81 -11.04 -7.09
CA ARG A 108 1.96 -9.94 -7.57
C ARG A 108 1.98 -8.74 -6.65
N TYR A 109 1.95 -7.56 -7.24
CA TYR A 109 1.50 -6.37 -6.55
C TYR A 109 -0.03 -6.31 -6.61
N TYR A 110 -0.61 -5.67 -5.62
CA TYR A 110 -2.04 -5.39 -5.55
C TYR A 110 -2.26 -3.93 -5.20
N THR A 111 -3.21 -3.31 -5.88
CA THR A 111 -3.64 -1.93 -5.59
C THR A 111 -5.15 -1.84 -5.52
N THR A 112 -5.66 -0.83 -4.82
CA THR A 112 -7.10 -0.54 -4.77
C THR A 112 -7.41 0.73 -5.54
N ASN A 113 -8.56 0.74 -6.19
CA ASN A 113 -9.15 1.93 -6.80
C ASN A 113 -10.44 2.29 -6.06
N ALA A 114 -10.32 3.05 -4.97
CA ALA A 114 -11.45 3.37 -4.12
C ALA A 114 -12.27 4.58 -4.57
N VAL A 115 -11.79 5.35 -5.56
CA VAL A 115 -12.41 6.63 -5.96
C VAL A 115 -13.39 6.48 -7.11
N VAL A 116 -13.07 5.66 -8.11
CA VAL A 116 -13.89 5.51 -9.32
C VAL A 116 -14.45 4.10 -9.40
N ASN A 117 -15.77 3.94 -9.24
CA ASN A 117 -16.47 2.64 -9.24
C ASN A 117 -15.92 1.59 -8.26
N GLY A 118 -15.25 1.94 -7.37
CA GLY A 118 -14.52 1.87 -6.14
C GLY A 118 -14.35 0.57 -5.42
N TYR A 119 -14.65 -0.57 -5.94
CA TYR A 119 -14.55 -1.81 -5.17
C TYR A 119 -13.67 -2.84 -5.87
N ASN A 120 -12.56 -2.37 -6.42
CA ASN A 120 -11.66 -3.23 -7.18
C ASN A 120 -10.32 -3.40 -6.47
N LEU A 121 -9.87 -4.64 -6.39
CA LEU A 121 -8.51 -5.02 -6.12
C LEU A 121 -7.86 -5.39 -7.44
N THR A 122 -6.89 -4.60 -7.89
CA THR A 122 -6.24 -4.80 -9.18
C THR A 122 -4.88 -5.46 -8.99
N PRO A 123 -4.69 -6.69 -9.49
CA PRO A 123 -3.39 -7.35 -9.49
C PRO A 123 -2.50 -6.79 -10.60
N ILE A 124 -1.18 -6.80 -10.33
CA ILE A 124 -0.13 -6.47 -11.30
C ILE A 124 0.91 -7.57 -11.19
N GLU A 125 1.19 -8.27 -12.26
CA GLU A 125 2.26 -9.28 -12.29
C GLU A 125 3.60 -8.58 -12.04
N ALA A 126 4.38 -9.03 -11.05
CA ALA A 126 5.50 -8.25 -10.56
C ALA A 126 6.73 -8.25 -11.47
N ASP A 127 6.93 -9.27 -12.28
CA ASP A 127 8.10 -9.36 -13.18
C ASP A 127 7.86 -8.57 -14.49
N SER A 128 6.69 -8.72 -15.10
CA SER A 128 6.32 -8.05 -16.35
C SER A 128 5.68 -6.67 -16.16
N MET A 129 5.20 -6.39 -14.95
CA MET A 129 4.41 -5.21 -14.61
C MET A 129 3.11 -5.08 -15.42
N ILE A 130 2.58 -6.20 -15.91
CA ILE A 130 1.30 -6.26 -16.62
C ILE A 130 0.15 -6.16 -15.60
N VAL A 131 -0.77 -5.25 -15.87
CA VAL A 131 -2.00 -5.09 -15.09
C VAL A 131 -3.00 -6.17 -15.48
N GLU A 132 -3.44 -6.95 -14.51
CA GLU A 132 -4.41 -8.03 -14.72
C GLU A 132 -5.85 -7.55 -14.52
N ALA A 133 -6.81 -8.43 -14.80
CA ALA A 133 -8.23 -8.14 -14.60
C ALA A 133 -8.54 -7.86 -13.11
N PRO A 134 -9.25 -6.77 -12.79
CA PRO A 134 -9.58 -6.44 -11.42
C PRO A 134 -10.50 -7.47 -10.76
N ILE A 135 -10.22 -7.76 -9.50
CA ILE A 135 -11.07 -8.56 -8.64
C ILE A 135 -12.10 -7.62 -7.99
N LYS A 136 -13.37 -7.85 -8.24
CA LYS A 136 -14.45 -7.04 -7.64
C LYS A 136 -14.61 -7.40 -6.17
N LEU A 137 -14.50 -6.38 -5.31
CA LEU A 137 -14.74 -6.51 -3.88
C LEU A 137 -16.22 -6.25 -3.55
N LYS A 138 -16.70 -6.86 -2.46
CA LYS A 138 -18.07 -6.62 -1.96
C LYS A 138 -18.20 -5.26 -1.28
N GLU A 139 -17.11 -4.74 -0.75
CA GLU A 139 -17.07 -3.52 0.04
C GLU A 139 -15.94 -2.61 -0.41
N LYS A 140 -16.07 -1.32 -0.09
CA LYS A 140 -15.06 -0.31 -0.40
C LYS A 140 -13.85 -0.49 0.52
N VAL A 141 -12.70 -0.75 -0.07
CA VAL A 141 -11.44 -0.91 0.64
C VAL A 141 -10.48 0.18 0.17
N PHE A 142 -10.01 1.00 1.11
CA PHE A 142 -9.05 2.07 0.82
C PHE A 142 -7.61 1.60 0.95
N ASN A 143 -7.37 0.72 1.90
CA ASN A 143 -6.03 0.23 2.17
C ASN A 143 -6.06 -1.25 2.57
N PHE A 144 -5.02 -1.97 2.23
CA PHE A 144 -4.84 -3.35 2.66
C PHE A 144 -3.35 -3.70 2.74
N ALA A 145 -3.04 -4.72 3.52
CA ALA A 145 -1.71 -5.27 3.68
C ALA A 145 -1.74 -6.80 3.53
N TYR A 146 -0.68 -7.36 2.99
CA TYR A 146 -0.50 -8.79 2.89
C TYR A 146 0.40 -9.29 4.02
N ASP A 147 -0.08 -10.29 4.76
CA ASP A 147 0.69 -11.05 5.75
C ASP A 147 1.21 -12.34 5.12
N LYS A 148 2.50 -12.37 4.86
CA LYS A 148 3.14 -13.52 4.23
C LYS A 148 3.20 -14.75 5.17
N VAL A 149 3.18 -14.56 6.48
CA VAL A 149 3.27 -15.66 7.46
C VAL A 149 1.97 -16.46 7.52
N ARG A 150 0.84 -15.72 7.50
CA ARG A 150 -0.50 -16.33 7.52
C ARG A 150 -1.06 -16.57 6.11
N ASN A 151 -0.38 -16.09 5.08
CA ASN A 151 -0.87 -16.07 3.69
C ASN A 151 -2.26 -15.43 3.58
N ASP A 152 -2.46 -14.32 4.28
CA ASP A 152 -3.75 -13.64 4.40
C ASP A 152 -3.64 -12.15 4.06
N THR A 153 -4.77 -11.52 3.81
CA THR A 153 -4.86 -10.11 3.45
C THR A 153 -5.76 -9.37 4.42
N TYR A 154 -5.22 -8.33 5.05
CA TYR A 154 -5.95 -7.45 5.96
C TYR A 154 -6.38 -6.18 5.24
N SER A 155 -7.64 -5.77 5.41
CA SER A 155 -8.18 -4.56 4.80
C SER A 155 -8.67 -3.57 5.83
N LEU A 156 -8.37 -2.28 5.62
CA LEU A 156 -9.02 -1.18 6.32
C LEU A 156 -10.26 -0.75 5.54
N ARG A 157 -11.41 -0.81 6.19
CA ARG A 157 -12.71 -0.41 5.64
C ARG A 157 -13.13 0.93 6.22
N THR A 158 -13.87 1.71 5.45
CA THR A 158 -14.62 2.82 6.02
C THR A 158 -15.86 2.25 6.70
N LEU A 159 -15.94 2.35 8.00
CA LEU A 159 -17.21 2.18 8.71
C LEU A 159 -18.02 3.44 8.44
N SER A 160 -19.04 3.36 7.59
CA SER A 160 -20.08 4.38 7.54
C SER A 160 -20.90 4.23 8.81
N TYR A 161 -20.75 5.14 9.75
CA TYR A 161 -21.73 5.30 10.81
C TYR A 161 -23.01 5.83 10.15
N ALA A 162 -24.06 5.03 10.13
CA ALA A 162 -25.41 5.45 9.77
C ALA A 162 -26.01 6.24 10.94
#